data_f110d7c98191a663e590b666fff2c9e8
#
_entry.id   f110d7c98191a663e590b666fff2c9e8
#
_cell.length_a   1.000
_cell.length_b   1.000
_cell.length_c   1.000
_cell.angle_alpha   90.00
_cell.angle_beta   90.00
_cell.angle_gamma   90.00
#
_symmetry.space_group_name_H-M   'P 1'
#
loop_
_entity.id
_entity.type
_entity.pdbx_description
1 polymer ?
#
loop_
_entity_poly.entity_id
_entity_poly.type
_entity_poly.pdbx_seq_one_letter_code
_entity_poly.pdbx_strand_id
1 'polypeptide(L)'
;ELHMAHGYLLSSFITPVANKRSDEYGGSPENRLRFPLEVFDAVRSAWPASKPVSVRISATDWVGADGVTGEEAVEIARAFKVHGCDVIDVSAGQTTPEARPVYGRMFQTSFAEQIRNEAHIPTIAVGNITTSDQVNTIVAAGRADLVALARPHLTNPHFTLEASAWYGHAAQRWPIQYDAAKEQAMRLAQRVKAEADDLRRAAAPSSHRAGAE
;
A
#
# COMPACT_ATOMS: atom_id res chain seq x y z
N GLU A 1 10.92 -5.35 7.99
CA GLU A 1 9.49 -5.14 8.32
C GLU A 1 9.07 -6.05 9.46
N LEU A 2 8.33 -5.50 10.42
CA LEU A 2 7.68 -6.26 11.49
C LEU A 2 6.22 -6.51 11.10
N HIS A 3 5.84 -7.79 11.08
CA HIS A 3 4.47 -8.17 10.73
C HIS A 3 3.58 -8.15 11.97
N MET A 4 2.67 -7.18 12.03
CA MET A 4 1.73 -6.97 13.13
C MET A 4 0.28 -6.94 12.62
N ALA A 5 -0.02 -7.73 11.59
CA ALA A 5 -1.32 -7.81 10.92
C ALA A 5 -1.88 -9.24 10.86
N HIS A 6 -3.09 -9.39 10.35
CA HIS A 6 -3.71 -10.63 9.88
C HIS A 6 -3.90 -11.71 10.96
N GLY A 7 -4.13 -11.33 12.21
CA GLY A 7 -4.39 -12.28 13.29
C GLY A 7 -3.17 -13.05 13.81
N TYR A 8 -1.95 -12.75 13.31
CA TYR A 8 -0.73 -13.34 13.84
C TYR A 8 -0.37 -12.75 15.21
N LEU A 9 0.67 -13.27 15.86
CA LEU A 9 0.99 -13.02 17.27
C LEU A 9 0.83 -11.53 17.67
N LEU A 10 1.52 -10.61 17.03
CA LEU A 10 1.46 -9.19 17.41
C LEU A 10 0.10 -8.55 17.08
N SER A 11 -0.49 -8.92 15.95
CA SER A 11 -1.86 -8.52 15.59
C SER A 11 -2.88 -8.96 16.65
N SER A 12 -2.73 -10.16 17.21
CA SER A 12 -3.66 -10.68 18.22
C SER A 12 -3.63 -9.91 19.55
N PHE A 13 -2.55 -9.17 19.83
CA PHE A 13 -2.51 -8.22 20.94
C PHE A 13 -3.20 -6.89 20.57
N ILE A 14 -3.00 -6.40 19.36
CA ILE A 14 -3.53 -5.10 18.90
C ILE A 14 -5.05 -5.12 18.85
N THR A 15 -5.63 -6.15 18.19
CA THR A 15 -7.06 -6.18 17.94
C THR A 15 -7.88 -6.59 19.17
N PRO A 16 -8.95 -5.82 19.53
CA PRO A 16 -9.85 -6.20 20.62
C PRO A 16 -10.68 -7.46 20.28
N VAL A 17 -10.73 -7.85 18.99
CA VAL A 17 -11.42 -9.09 18.59
C VAL A 17 -10.73 -10.32 19.17
N ALA A 18 -9.40 -10.37 19.14
CA ALA A 18 -8.60 -11.48 19.67
C ALA A 18 -8.12 -11.24 21.09
N ASN A 19 -7.74 -10.00 21.46
CA ASN A 19 -7.22 -9.67 22.77
C ASN A 19 -8.34 -9.50 23.79
N LYS A 20 -8.60 -10.57 24.57
CA LYS A 20 -9.57 -10.60 25.68
C LYS A 20 -8.88 -10.56 27.04
N ARG A 21 -7.61 -10.13 27.10
CA ARG A 21 -6.84 -10.04 28.34
C ARG A 21 -7.39 -8.93 29.25
N SER A 22 -7.23 -9.12 30.57
CA SER A 22 -7.63 -8.18 31.61
C SER A 22 -6.43 -7.63 32.42
N ASP A 23 -5.21 -7.93 31.97
CA ASP A 23 -3.97 -7.43 32.55
C ASP A 23 -3.43 -6.19 31.76
N GLU A 24 -2.21 -5.79 32.07
CA GLU A 24 -1.55 -4.63 31.44
C GLU A 24 -1.30 -4.76 29.92
N TYR A 25 -1.61 -5.91 29.32
CA TYR A 25 -1.50 -6.17 27.87
C TYR A 25 -2.86 -6.25 27.17
N GLY A 26 -3.96 -5.92 27.87
CA GLY A 26 -5.32 -6.00 27.32
C GLY A 26 -6.23 -4.88 27.78
N GLY A 27 -7.44 -4.86 27.26
CA GLY A 27 -8.44 -3.83 27.53
C GLY A 27 -8.23 -2.57 26.70
N SER A 28 -7.62 -1.52 27.24
CA SER A 28 -7.45 -0.24 26.51
C SER A 28 -6.53 -0.35 25.31
N PRO A 29 -6.66 0.54 24.30
CA PRO A 29 -5.76 0.59 23.16
C PRO A 29 -4.28 0.67 23.55
N GLU A 30 -3.93 1.45 24.56
CA GLU A 30 -2.55 1.59 25.07
C GLU A 30 -2.02 0.27 25.61
N ASN A 31 -2.84 -0.46 26.37
CA ASN A 31 -2.46 -1.77 26.89
C ASN A 31 -2.30 -2.81 25.78
N ARG A 32 -3.21 -2.81 24.80
CA ARG A 32 -3.12 -3.72 23.66
C ARG A 32 -1.88 -3.46 22.80
N LEU A 33 -1.41 -2.21 22.72
CA LEU A 33 -0.19 -1.84 22.00
C LEU A 33 1.10 -2.10 22.79
N ARG A 34 1.05 -2.30 24.10
CA ARG A 34 2.23 -2.44 24.95
C ARG A 34 3.22 -3.50 24.43
N PHE A 35 2.78 -4.74 24.28
CA PHE A 35 3.65 -5.81 23.79
C PHE A 35 4.14 -5.60 22.34
N PRO A 36 3.31 -5.20 21.37
CA PRO A 36 3.77 -4.80 20.03
C PRO A 36 4.86 -3.72 20.05
N LEU A 37 4.73 -2.71 20.92
CA LEU A 37 5.73 -1.64 21.04
C LEU A 37 7.02 -2.12 21.71
N GLU A 38 6.94 -2.96 22.74
CA GLU A 38 8.12 -3.60 23.35
C GLU A 38 8.93 -4.40 22.32
N VAL A 39 8.24 -5.17 21.47
CA VAL A 39 8.88 -5.92 20.37
C VAL A 39 9.49 -4.97 19.35
N PHE A 40 8.77 -3.90 19.00
CA PHE A 40 9.27 -2.89 18.06
C PHE A 40 10.55 -2.24 18.60
N ASP A 41 10.55 -1.79 19.84
CA ASP A 41 11.69 -1.13 20.49
C ASP A 41 12.92 -2.04 20.58
N ALA A 42 12.70 -3.31 20.90
CA ALA A 42 13.79 -4.30 20.92
C ALA A 42 14.41 -4.48 19.52
N VAL A 43 13.58 -4.55 18.48
CA VAL A 43 14.08 -4.65 17.09
C VAL A 43 14.72 -3.34 16.65
N ARG A 44 14.11 -2.17 16.93
CA ARG A 44 14.65 -0.86 16.55
C ARG A 44 16.03 -0.63 17.18
N SER A 45 16.21 -1.03 18.44
CA SER A 45 17.48 -0.91 19.16
C SER A 45 18.58 -1.78 18.58
N ALA A 46 18.24 -2.97 18.07
CA ALA A 46 19.19 -3.89 17.44
C ALA A 46 19.46 -3.60 15.96
N TRP A 47 18.55 -2.87 15.30
CA TRP A 47 18.64 -2.58 13.87
C TRP A 47 19.47 -1.31 13.62
N PRO A 48 20.38 -1.30 12.62
CA PRO A 48 21.17 -0.12 12.32
C PRO A 48 20.31 1.13 12.08
N ALA A 49 20.66 2.25 12.73
CA ALA A 49 19.90 3.50 12.60
C ALA A 49 19.85 4.04 11.15
N SER A 50 20.80 3.66 10.31
CA SER A 50 20.84 4.01 8.87
C SER A 50 19.89 3.21 7.99
N LYS A 51 19.19 2.21 8.55
CA LYS A 51 18.26 1.36 7.81
C LYS A 51 16.83 1.55 8.33
N PRO A 52 15.84 1.71 7.45
CA PRO A 52 14.46 1.88 7.89
C PRO A 52 13.89 0.62 8.53
N VAL A 53 12.92 0.81 9.41
CA VAL A 53 12.07 -0.24 9.98
C VAL A 53 10.63 0.09 9.66
N SER A 54 9.94 -0.83 8.99
CA SER A 54 8.51 -0.75 8.73
C SER A 54 7.71 -1.66 9.67
N VAL A 55 6.46 -1.27 9.90
CA VAL A 55 5.46 -2.09 10.59
C VAL A 55 4.28 -2.31 9.67
N ARG A 56 3.87 -3.57 9.50
CA ARG A 56 2.64 -3.90 8.77
C ARG A 56 1.50 -4.14 9.73
N ILE A 57 0.39 -3.41 9.55
CA ILE A 57 -0.81 -3.49 10.40
C ILE A 57 -2.05 -3.89 9.61
N SER A 58 -3.07 -4.42 10.30
CA SER A 58 -4.44 -4.48 9.79
C SER A 58 -5.17 -3.21 10.22
N ALA A 59 -5.40 -2.29 9.29
CA ALA A 59 -6.02 -0.99 9.55
C ALA A 59 -7.52 -1.07 9.88
N THR A 60 -8.13 -2.23 9.68
CA THR A 60 -9.49 -2.53 10.14
C THR A 60 -9.68 -4.04 10.24
N ASP A 61 -10.50 -4.47 11.19
CA ASP A 61 -10.91 -5.87 11.33
C ASP A 61 -12.17 -6.21 10.53
N TRP A 62 -12.80 -5.23 9.89
CA TRP A 62 -14.03 -5.37 9.13
C TRP A 62 -15.24 -5.88 9.96
N VAL A 63 -15.28 -5.54 11.25
CA VAL A 63 -16.39 -5.85 12.19
C VAL A 63 -16.96 -4.59 12.85
N GLY A 64 -16.73 -3.43 12.24
CA GLY A 64 -17.17 -2.14 12.79
C GLY A 64 -16.46 -1.79 14.10
N ALA A 65 -17.19 -1.22 15.05
CA ALA A 65 -16.64 -0.75 16.32
C ALA A 65 -16.17 -1.86 17.29
N ASP A 66 -16.48 -3.13 16.98
CA ASP A 66 -16.03 -4.27 17.81
C ASP A 66 -14.57 -4.67 17.54
N GLY A 67 -13.94 -4.12 16.50
CA GLY A 67 -12.57 -4.36 16.10
C GLY A 67 -11.79 -3.05 15.90
N VAL A 68 -10.56 -3.20 15.37
CA VAL A 68 -9.78 -2.04 14.91
C VAL A 68 -10.52 -1.34 13.78
N THR A 69 -10.64 -0.01 13.89
CA THR A 69 -11.21 0.87 12.86
C THR A 69 -10.11 1.70 12.19
N GLY A 70 -10.45 2.38 11.08
CA GLY A 70 -9.50 3.27 10.40
C GLY A 70 -8.96 4.38 11.30
N GLU A 71 -9.82 4.92 12.18
CA GLU A 71 -9.45 5.95 13.16
C GLU A 71 -8.48 5.38 14.20
N GLU A 72 -8.75 4.19 14.73
CA GLU A 72 -7.83 3.52 15.66
C GLU A 72 -6.51 3.18 14.99
N ALA A 73 -6.52 2.80 13.70
CA ALA A 73 -5.31 2.53 12.94
C ALA A 73 -4.41 3.78 12.80
N VAL A 74 -4.99 4.97 12.75
CA VAL A 74 -4.23 6.23 12.80
C VAL A 74 -3.51 6.39 14.13
N GLU A 75 -4.18 6.11 15.26
CA GLU A 75 -3.55 6.18 16.59
C GLU A 75 -2.48 5.12 16.77
N ILE A 76 -2.71 3.90 16.27
CA ILE A 76 -1.69 2.83 16.22
C ILE A 76 -0.44 3.31 15.45
N ALA A 77 -0.65 3.91 14.28
CA ALA A 77 0.45 4.44 13.46
C ALA A 77 1.21 5.58 14.16
N ARG A 78 0.50 6.46 14.88
CA ARG A 78 1.11 7.53 15.70
C ARG A 78 1.99 6.95 16.81
N ALA A 79 1.52 5.91 17.49
CA ALA A 79 2.30 5.24 18.53
C ALA A 79 3.60 4.69 17.96
N PHE A 80 3.56 3.93 16.86
CA PHE A 80 4.77 3.41 16.22
C PHE A 80 5.70 4.52 15.70
N LYS A 81 5.15 5.61 15.17
CA LYS A 81 5.95 6.78 14.75
C LYS A 81 6.75 7.36 15.92
N VAL A 82 6.13 7.54 17.09
CA VAL A 82 6.81 8.06 18.29
C VAL A 82 7.95 7.15 18.72
N HIS A 83 7.82 5.84 18.53
CA HIS A 83 8.84 4.83 18.80
C HIS A 83 9.92 4.72 17.69
N GLY A 84 9.83 5.51 16.62
CA GLY A 84 10.83 5.56 15.56
C GLY A 84 10.58 4.60 14.39
N CYS A 85 9.32 4.27 14.12
CA CYS A 85 8.92 3.59 12.89
C CYS A 85 9.04 4.57 11.70
N ASP A 86 9.61 4.11 10.60
CA ASP A 86 9.85 4.93 9.42
C ASP A 86 8.69 4.92 8.43
N VAL A 87 7.95 3.80 8.35
CA VAL A 87 6.85 3.63 7.39
C VAL A 87 5.86 2.56 7.85
N ILE A 88 4.57 2.77 7.61
CA ILE A 88 3.51 1.80 7.87
C ILE A 88 3.08 1.10 6.57
N ASP A 89 3.15 -0.23 6.52
CA ASP A 89 2.54 -1.03 5.46
C ASP A 89 1.08 -1.33 5.85
N VAL A 90 0.15 -0.79 5.07
CA VAL A 90 -1.26 -0.71 5.45
C VAL A 90 -2.07 -1.82 4.78
N SER A 91 -2.30 -2.90 5.52
CA SER A 91 -3.19 -3.98 5.15
C SER A 91 -4.53 -3.88 5.89
N ALA A 92 -5.39 -4.89 5.78
CA ALA A 92 -6.68 -4.92 6.49
C ALA A 92 -7.18 -6.36 6.70
N GLY A 93 -7.91 -6.57 7.79
CA GLY A 93 -8.65 -7.78 8.09
C GLY A 93 -7.80 -9.01 8.39
N GLN A 94 -8.40 -10.17 8.14
CA GLN A 94 -7.87 -11.52 8.42
C GLN A 94 -7.62 -11.79 9.92
N THR A 95 -8.34 -11.11 10.77
CA THR A 95 -8.22 -11.21 12.23
C THR A 95 -9.33 -12.10 12.82
N THR A 96 -10.45 -12.21 12.13
CA THR A 96 -11.63 -12.98 12.57
C THR A 96 -12.45 -13.47 11.38
N PRO A 97 -13.12 -14.64 11.49
CA PRO A 97 -14.04 -15.15 10.47
C PRO A 97 -15.34 -14.33 10.34
N GLU A 98 -15.70 -13.52 11.33
CA GLU A 98 -16.86 -12.62 11.31
C GLU A 98 -16.65 -11.39 10.43
N ALA A 99 -15.42 -11.12 9.99
CA ALA A 99 -15.09 -9.99 9.12
C ALA A 99 -15.99 -9.91 7.87
N ARG A 100 -16.40 -8.70 7.52
CA ARG A 100 -17.23 -8.42 6.33
C ARG A 100 -16.54 -7.42 5.42
N PRO A 101 -15.41 -7.81 4.77
CA PRO A 101 -14.64 -6.91 3.92
C PRO A 101 -15.41 -6.57 2.64
N VAL A 102 -15.31 -5.31 2.25
CA VAL A 102 -15.77 -4.84 0.93
C VAL A 102 -14.58 -4.86 -0.03
N TYR A 103 -14.48 -5.92 -0.80
CA TYR A 103 -13.40 -6.06 -1.78
C TYR A 103 -13.67 -5.23 -3.03
N GLY A 104 -12.59 -4.70 -3.60
CA GLY A 104 -12.59 -3.95 -4.84
C GLY A 104 -11.15 -3.64 -5.27
N ARG A 105 -10.99 -2.92 -6.37
CA ARG A 105 -9.66 -2.44 -6.78
C ARG A 105 -9.14 -1.45 -5.74
N MET A 106 -7.90 -1.61 -5.29
CA MET A 106 -7.23 -0.69 -4.35
C MET A 106 -8.00 -0.51 -3.02
N PHE A 107 -8.76 -1.54 -2.58
CA PHE A 107 -9.74 -1.44 -1.49
C PHE A 107 -9.15 -1.04 -0.12
N GLN A 108 -7.84 -1.20 0.08
CA GLN A 108 -7.14 -0.80 1.30
C GLN A 108 -6.46 0.57 1.19
N THR A 109 -6.43 1.17 -0.01
CA THR A 109 -5.68 2.42 -0.24
C THR A 109 -6.23 3.60 0.56
N SER A 110 -7.54 3.63 0.84
CA SER A 110 -8.14 4.69 1.67
C SER A 110 -7.59 4.72 3.09
N PHE A 111 -7.27 3.55 3.67
CA PHE A 111 -6.64 3.49 4.99
C PHE A 111 -5.18 3.98 4.95
N ALA A 112 -4.44 3.64 3.89
CA ALA A 112 -3.08 4.16 3.70
C ALA A 112 -3.08 5.70 3.59
N GLU A 113 -4.02 6.24 2.82
CA GLU A 113 -4.24 7.68 2.67
C GLU A 113 -4.60 8.35 3.99
N GLN A 114 -5.52 7.77 4.76
CA GLN A 114 -5.92 8.28 6.06
C GLN A 114 -4.74 8.32 7.04
N ILE A 115 -4.03 7.21 7.21
CA ILE A 115 -2.86 7.13 8.09
C ILE A 115 -1.78 8.12 7.65
N ARG A 116 -1.48 8.20 6.36
CA ARG A 116 -0.50 9.13 5.82
C ARG A 116 -0.82 10.59 6.18
N ASN A 117 -2.07 10.98 5.98
CA ASN A 117 -2.48 12.38 6.14
C ASN A 117 -2.73 12.76 7.60
N GLU A 118 -3.21 11.83 8.44
CA GLU A 118 -3.59 12.14 9.83
C GLU A 118 -2.49 11.81 10.84
N ALA A 119 -1.75 10.71 10.65
CA ALA A 119 -0.59 10.37 11.49
C ALA A 119 0.72 11.02 11.01
N HIS A 120 0.74 11.56 9.78
CA HIS A 120 1.92 12.17 9.16
C HIS A 120 3.13 11.25 9.19
N ILE A 121 2.94 10.01 8.81
CA ILE A 121 3.97 8.98 8.62
C ILE A 121 3.88 8.44 7.21
N PRO A 122 5.00 8.15 6.53
CA PRO A 122 4.98 7.51 5.22
C PRO A 122 4.21 6.18 5.25
N THR A 123 3.50 5.88 4.16
CA THR A 123 2.72 4.65 4.05
C THR A 123 3.03 3.84 2.80
N ILE A 124 2.82 2.54 2.91
CA ILE A 124 2.81 1.59 1.79
C ILE A 124 1.39 1.13 1.58
N ALA A 125 0.82 1.39 0.39
CA ALA A 125 -0.49 0.85 0.03
C ALA A 125 -0.35 -0.55 -0.56
N VAL A 126 -1.23 -1.46 -0.15
CA VAL A 126 -1.33 -2.83 -0.65
C VAL A 126 -2.79 -3.22 -0.81
N GLY A 127 -3.08 -4.21 -1.63
CA GLY A 127 -4.42 -4.81 -1.72
C GLY A 127 -5.13 -4.53 -3.06
N ASN A 128 -5.18 -5.58 -3.88
CA ASN A 128 -5.81 -5.59 -5.20
C ASN A 128 -5.39 -4.43 -6.13
N ILE A 129 -4.10 -4.09 -6.08
CA ILE A 129 -3.43 -3.18 -7.01
C ILE A 129 -2.78 -4.07 -8.07
N THR A 130 -3.17 -3.94 -9.33
CA THR A 130 -2.83 -4.92 -10.38
C THR A 130 -2.21 -4.30 -11.63
N THR A 131 -2.26 -2.97 -11.78
CA THR A 131 -1.71 -2.28 -12.95
C THR A 131 -0.77 -1.14 -12.55
N SER A 132 0.15 -0.80 -13.45
CA SER A 132 1.05 0.34 -13.26
C SER A 132 0.32 1.68 -13.17
N ASP A 133 -0.83 1.82 -13.86
CA ASP A 133 -1.66 3.03 -13.78
C ASP A 133 -2.26 3.21 -12.37
N GLN A 134 -2.69 2.12 -11.72
CA GLN A 134 -3.15 2.17 -10.33
C GLN A 134 -2.03 2.57 -9.39
N VAL A 135 -0.82 1.98 -9.55
CA VAL A 135 0.36 2.36 -8.77
C VAL A 135 0.66 3.85 -8.94
N ASN A 136 0.75 4.30 -10.19
CA ASN A 136 1.04 5.70 -10.49
C ASN A 136 -0.01 6.66 -9.92
N THR A 137 -1.30 6.31 -10.04
CA THR A 137 -2.41 7.12 -9.49
C THR A 137 -2.32 7.24 -7.96
N ILE A 138 -2.03 6.14 -7.24
CA ILE A 138 -1.90 6.16 -5.78
C ILE A 138 -0.79 7.11 -5.35
N VAL A 139 0.40 6.97 -5.96
CA VAL A 139 1.58 7.77 -5.58
C VAL A 139 1.42 9.23 -6.03
N ALA A 140 1.00 9.47 -7.27
CA ALA A 140 0.86 10.82 -7.82
C ALA A 140 -0.24 11.64 -7.11
N ALA A 141 -1.32 10.99 -6.65
CA ALA A 141 -2.36 11.64 -5.86
C ALA A 141 -1.99 11.81 -4.37
N GLY A 142 -0.82 11.35 -3.94
CA GLY A 142 -0.38 11.45 -2.55
C GLY A 142 -1.16 10.57 -1.57
N ARG A 143 -1.75 9.47 -2.07
CA ARG A 143 -2.53 8.55 -1.24
C ARG A 143 -1.67 7.56 -0.47
N ALA A 144 -0.47 7.31 -0.94
CA ALA A 144 0.59 6.57 -0.25
C ALA A 144 1.94 6.98 -0.84
N ASP A 145 3.03 6.68 -0.15
CA ASP A 145 4.39 6.98 -0.60
C ASP A 145 4.99 5.83 -1.39
N LEU A 146 4.58 4.60 -1.07
CA LEU A 146 5.00 3.37 -1.73
C LEU A 146 3.79 2.47 -2.01
N VAL A 147 3.98 1.50 -2.91
CA VAL A 147 2.99 0.47 -3.22
C VAL A 147 3.63 -0.91 -3.16
N ALA A 148 3.02 -1.81 -2.41
CA ALA A 148 3.43 -3.22 -2.34
C ALA A 148 2.56 -4.08 -3.26
N LEU A 149 3.21 -4.91 -4.06
CA LEU A 149 2.58 -5.85 -4.99
C LEU A 149 3.03 -7.26 -4.68
N ALA A 150 2.10 -8.22 -4.61
CA ALA A 150 2.41 -9.64 -4.44
C ALA A 150 2.06 -10.41 -5.72
N ARG A 151 0.79 -10.79 -5.87
CA ARG A 151 0.32 -11.61 -7.01
C ARG A 151 0.65 -11.02 -8.40
N PRO A 152 0.63 -9.69 -8.62
CA PRO A 152 1.07 -9.13 -9.90
C PRO A 152 2.52 -9.48 -10.26
N HIS A 153 3.44 -9.52 -9.27
CA HIS A 153 4.82 -9.95 -9.50
C HIS A 153 4.98 -11.45 -9.69
N LEU A 154 4.02 -12.28 -9.20
CA LEU A 154 4.04 -13.71 -9.47
C LEU A 154 3.61 -14.02 -10.91
N THR A 155 2.68 -13.25 -11.46
CA THR A 155 2.21 -13.39 -12.85
C THR A 155 3.12 -12.67 -13.85
N ASN A 156 3.76 -11.58 -13.43
CA ASN A 156 4.70 -10.79 -14.22
C ASN A 156 5.90 -10.36 -13.35
N PRO A 157 6.98 -11.17 -13.30
CA PRO A 157 8.18 -10.82 -12.53
C PRO A 157 8.85 -9.51 -12.98
N HIS A 158 8.59 -9.08 -14.21
CA HIS A 158 9.14 -7.87 -14.81
C HIS A 158 8.21 -6.65 -14.75
N PHE A 159 7.12 -6.72 -13.96
CA PHE A 159 6.11 -5.66 -13.81
C PHE A 159 6.74 -4.26 -13.69
N THR A 160 7.73 -4.08 -12.81
CA THR A 160 8.38 -2.78 -12.60
C THR A 160 9.19 -2.33 -13.81
N LEU A 161 9.85 -3.25 -14.50
CA LEU A 161 10.61 -2.93 -15.72
C LEU A 161 9.69 -2.52 -16.87
N GLU A 162 8.60 -3.23 -17.06
CA GLU A 162 7.57 -2.89 -18.05
C GLU A 162 6.91 -1.55 -17.72
N ALA A 163 6.57 -1.29 -16.44
CA ALA A 163 6.05 -0.01 -16.00
C ALA A 163 7.03 1.13 -16.28
N SER A 164 8.33 0.93 -16.03
CA SER A 164 9.36 1.93 -16.33
C SER A 164 9.46 2.25 -17.82
N ALA A 165 9.37 1.22 -18.67
CA ALA A 165 9.35 1.40 -20.13
C ALA A 165 8.07 2.12 -20.59
N TRP A 166 6.91 1.73 -20.03
CA TRP A 166 5.63 2.34 -20.32
C TRP A 166 5.61 3.84 -20.00
N TYR A 167 6.13 4.24 -18.85
CA TYR A 167 6.19 5.67 -18.45
C TYR A 167 7.42 6.40 -18.99
N GLY A 168 8.31 5.75 -19.73
CA GLY A 168 9.51 6.37 -20.29
C GLY A 168 10.57 6.70 -19.25
N HIS A 169 10.58 6.00 -18.10
CA HIS A 169 11.53 6.25 -17.02
C HIS A 169 12.89 5.59 -17.32
N ALA A 170 13.71 6.29 -18.11
CA ALA A 170 15.00 5.77 -18.58
C ALA A 170 16.02 5.51 -17.45
N ALA A 171 15.89 6.19 -16.30
CA ALA A 171 16.82 6.04 -15.18
C ALA A 171 16.65 4.70 -14.43
N GLN A 172 15.56 3.96 -14.64
CA GLN A 172 15.37 2.65 -14.04
C GLN A 172 16.53 1.72 -14.45
N ARG A 173 17.22 1.18 -13.45
CA ARG A 173 18.24 0.15 -13.67
C ARG A 173 17.57 -1.17 -14.03
N TRP A 174 18.02 -1.77 -15.13
CA TRP A 174 17.63 -3.12 -15.51
C TRP A 174 18.73 -4.09 -15.07
N PRO A 175 18.40 -5.33 -14.69
CA PRO A 175 19.42 -6.37 -14.52
C PRO A 175 20.22 -6.52 -15.81
N ILE A 176 21.55 -6.73 -15.67
CA ILE A 176 22.45 -6.78 -16.82
C ILE A 176 22.02 -7.81 -17.88
N GLN A 177 21.36 -8.88 -17.44
CA GLN A 177 20.85 -9.93 -18.34
C GLN A 177 19.72 -9.45 -19.25
N TYR A 178 19.03 -8.37 -18.86
CA TYR A 178 17.87 -7.80 -19.59
C TYR A 178 18.17 -6.44 -20.20
N ASP A 179 19.35 -5.87 -19.96
CA ASP A 179 19.68 -4.49 -20.36
C ASP A 179 19.59 -4.30 -21.89
N ALA A 180 19.97 -5.32 -22.67
CA ALA A 180 19.85 -5.31 -24.12
C ALA A 180 18.38 -5.15 -24.62
N ALA A 181 17.38 -5.51 -23.82
CA ALA A 181 15.97 -5.39 -24.17
C ALA A 181 15.37 -4.02 -23.79
N LYS A 182 16.03 -3.22 -22.97
CA LYS A 182 15.50 -1.96 -22.40
C LYS A 182 15.04 -0.97 -23.48
N GLU A 183 15.91 -0.66 -24.44
CA GLU A 183 15.57 0.28 -25.51
C GLU A 183 14.42 -0.22 -26.39
N GLN A 184 14.39 -1.52 -26.68
CA GLN A 184 13.32 -2.12 -27.46
C GLN A 184 11.99 -2.02 -26.73
N ALA A 185 11.95 -2.31 -25.42
CA ALA A 185 10.75 -2.20 -24.58
C ALA A 185 10.22 -0.75 -24.55
N MET A 186 11.10 0.25 -24.42
CA MET A 186 10.73 1.66 -24.43
C MET A 186 10.16 2.09 -25.79
N ARG A 187 10.82 1.69 -26.90
CA ARG A 187 10.30 1.98 -28.25
C ARG A 187 8.96 1.32 -28.52
N LEU A 188 8.76 0.08 -28.10
CA LEU A 188 7.49 -0.62 -28.23
C LEU A 188 6.38 0.07 -27.43
N ALA A 189 6.64 0.46 -26.20
CA ALA A 189 5.68 1.20 -25.36
C ALA A 189 5.25 2.54 -26.00
N GLN A 190 6.20 3.29 -26.57
CA GLN A 190 5.92 4.52 -27.29
C GLN A 190 5.03 4.29 -28.53
N ARG A 191 5.34 3.25 -29.31
CA ARG A 191 4.56 2.88 -30.48
C ARG A 191 3.13 2.51 -30.12
N VAL A 192 2.93 1.65 -29.11
CA VAL A 192 1.58 1.26 -28.64
C VAL A 192 0.76 2.47 -28.18
N LYS A 193 1.41 3.43 -27.51
CA LYS A 193 0.73 4.68 -27.11
C LYS A 193 0.31 5.51 -28.31
N ALA A 194 1.19 5.68 -29.29
CA ALA A 194 0.88 6.45 -30.49
C ALA A 194 -0.28 5.82 -31.26
N GLU A 195 -0.27 4.51 -31.46
CA GLU A 195 -1.34 3.76 -32.12
C GLU A 195 -2.69 3.92 -31.36
N ALA A 196 -2.67 3.86 -30.01
CA ALA A 196 -3.86 4.06 -29.19
C ALA A 196 -4.40 5.49 -29.29
N ASP A 197 -3.54 6.50 -29.35
CA ASP A 197 -3.94 7.91 -29.51
C ASP A 197 -4.52 8.19 -30.89
N ASP A 198 -3.98 7.58 -31.95
CA ASP A 198 -4.52 7.69 -33.31
C ASP A 198 -5.93 7.07 -33.40
N LEU A 199 -6.13 5.89 -32.77
CA LEU A 199 -7.45 5.27 -32.70
C LEU A 199 -8.47 6.15 -31.94
N ARG A 200 -8.07 6.78 -30.83
CA ARG A 200 -8.91 7.70 -30.07
C ARG A 200 -9.30 8.93 -30.90
N ARG A 201 -8.35 9.50 -31.64
CA ARG A 201 -8.61 10.63 -32.54
C ARG A 201 -9.58 10.26 -33.67
N ALA A 202 -9.39 9.07 -34.25
CA ALA A 202 -10.26 8.57 -35.31
C ALA A 202 -11.69 8.28 -34.83
N ALA A 203 -11.84 7.86 -33.55
CA ALA A 203 -13.13 7.59 -32.95
C ALA A 203 -13.85 8.84 -32.38
N ALA A 204 -13.17 9.99 -32.30
CA ALA A 204 -13.77 11.21 -31.81
C ALA A 204 -14.86 11.69 -32.82
N PRO A 205 -16.08 12.02 -32.34
CA PRO A 205 -17.14 12.53 -33.23
C PRO A 205 -16.64 13.81 -33.90
N SER A 206 -16.77 13.87 -35.24
CA SER A 206 -16.50 15.08 -35.99
C SER A 206 -17.37 16.20 -35.43
N SER A 207 -16.73 17.23 -34.86
CA SER A 207 -17.47 18.45 -34.51
C SER A 207 -18.12 18.99 -35.76
N HIS A 208 -19.42 18.72 -35.96
CA HIS A 208 -20.17 19.37 -36.97
C HIS A 208 -20.08 20.87 -36.73
N ARG A 209 -19.44 21.57 -37.65
CA ARG A 209 -19.64 23.01 -37.85
C ARG A 209 -21.15 23.21 -37.91
N ALA A 210 -21.74 23.71 -36.82
CA ALA A 210 -23.02 24.39 -36.95
C ALA A 210 -22.76 25.57 -37.88
N GLY A 211 -23.21 25.42 -39.12
CA GLY A 211 -23.16 26.46 -40.14
C GLY A 211 -23.95 27.64 -39.66
N ALA A 212 -23.36 28.79 -39.82
CA ALA A 212 -24.07 30.04 -39.84
C ALA A 212 -25.16 30.00 -40.95
N GLU A 213 -26.40 30.24 -40.61
CA GLU A 213 -27.42 30.95 -41.39
C GLU A 213 -28.01 32.05 -40.50
#